data_733d986ba5008feb731b331e174752b0
#
_entry.id   733d986ba5008feb731b331e174752b0
#
_cell.length_a   1.000
_cell.length_b   1.000
_cell.length_c   1.000
_cell.angle_alpha   90.00
_cell.angle_beta   90.00
_cell.angle_gamma   90.00
#
_symmetry.space_group_name_H-M   'P 1'
#
loop_
_entity.id
_entity.type
_entity.pdbx_description
1 polymer ?
#
loop_
_entity_poly.entity_id
_entity_poly.type
_entity_poly.pdbx_seq_one_letter_code
_entity_poly.pdbx_strand_id
1 'polypeptide(L)'
;RPATVCGLSERLRLDLTVNKLTYDAFYKKKIFVDGGSQIRPNIHIKDLISAIDYLVFHKKKFNHNIYNVGFENLMISEIANKIQNKIDAKIVVNKNRDIRSYRQDSSRLLKSGFKPKYSVDFAIDELINFFKTKSKFNFTNKNFNLLRMKELNIR
;
A
#
# COMPACT_ATOMS: atom_id res chain seq x y z
N ARG A 1 -1.08 1.01 -15.08
CA ARG A 1 -0.54 1.97 -14.10
C ARG A 1 -1.06 1.62 -12.71
N PRO A 2 -0.27 0.91 -11.87
CA PRO A 2 -0.70 0.56 -10.52
C PRO A 2 -0.67 1.78 -9.58
N ALA A 3 -1.56 1.74 -8.59
CA ALA A 3 -1.51 2.61 -7.41
C ALA A 3 -0.39 2.17 -6.44
N THR A 4 -0.32 2.80 -5.26
CA THR A 4 0.56 2.34 -4.19
C THR A 4 0.13 0.96 -3.72
N VAL A 5 1.01 -0.02 -3.88
CA VAL A 5 0.72 -1.42 -3.55
C VAL A 5 0.88 -1.65 -2.05
N CYS A 6 -0.09 -2.32 -1.42
CA CYS A 6 -0.04 -2.69 -0.01
C CYS A 6 -0.30 -4.19 0.19
N GLY A 7 -0.11 -4.67 1.42
CA GLY A 7 -0.32 -6.07 1.80
C GLY A 7 0.98 -6.88 1.89
N LEU A 8 0.83 -8.13 2.28
CA LEU A 8 1.95 -9.05 2.51
C LEU A 8 2.48 -9.62 1.20
N SER A 9 3.80 -9.68 1.08
CA SER A 9 4.52 -10.30 -0.02
C SER A 9 5.84 -10.86 0.48
N GLU A 10 6.48 -11.78 -0.26
CA GLU A 10 7.79 -12.36 0.10
C GLU A 10 8.84 -11.26 0.35
N ARG A 11 8.85 -10.26 -0.51
CA ARG A 11 9.65 -9.05 -0.30
C ARG A 11 8.76 -7.95 0.27
N LEU A 12 8.44 -8.02 1.57
CA LEU A 12 7.65 -6.99 2.24
C LEU A 12 8.34 -5.63 2.15
N ARG A 13 7.71 -4.70 1.44
CA ARG A 13 8.19 -3.32 1.32
C ARG A 13 7.70 -2.46 2.47
N LEU A 14 8.64 -1.86 3.21
CA LEU A 14 8.39 -0.98 4.35
C LEU A 14 8.59 0.51 4.01
N ASP A 15 8.79 0.83 2.75
CA ASP A 15 8.80 2.20 2.22
C ASP A 15 7.45 2.59 1.58
N LEU A 16 6.43 1.74 1.71
CA LEU A 16 5.06 1.99 1.25
C LEU A 16 4.15 2.30 2.43
N THR A 17 3.28 3.28 2.27
CA THR A 17 2.53 3.91 3.35
C THR A 17 1.82 2.92 4.26
N VAL A 18 0.90 2.11 3.73
CA VAL A 18 0.10 1.16 4.54
C VAL A 18 1.01 0.20 5.30
N ASN A 19 1.97 -0.41 4.60
CA ASN A 19 2.87 -1.41 5.19
C ASN A 19 3.75 -0.79 6.29
N LYS A 20 4.31 0.41 6.02
CA LYS A 20 5.17 1.12 6.97
C LYS A 20 4.41 1.54 8.22
N LEU A 21 3.25 2.18 8.06
CA LEU A 21 2.47 2.66 9.20
C LEU A 21 1.98 1.50 10.06
N THR A 22 1.59 0.36 9.46
CA THR A 22 1.20 -0.85 10.20
C THR A 22 2.39 -1.45 10.95
N TYR A 23 3.57 -1.51 10.32
CA TYR A 23 4.80 -1.95 10.98
C TYR A 23 5.17 -1.06 12.18
N ASP A 24 5.16 0.25 11.99
CA ASP A 24 5.50 1.22 13.04
C ASP A 24 4.50 1.12 14.22
N ALA A 25 3.19 0.98 13.93
CA ALA A 25 2.17 0.76 14.94
C ALA A 25 2.41 -0.52 15.75
N PHE A 26 2.71 -1.62 15.07
CA PHE A 26 2.86 -2.93 15.72
C PHE A 26 4.09 -3.00 16.61
N TYR A 27 5.27 -2.64 16.10
CA TYR A 27 6.54 -2.80 16.81
C TYR A 27 6.96 -1.58 17.63
N LYS A 28 6.59 -0.36 17.20
CA LYS A 28 7.00 0.88 17.86
C LYS A 28 5.91 1.52 18.71
N LYS A 29 4.67 1.00 18.63
CA LYS A 29 3.49 1.60 19.27
C LYS A 29 3.27 3.07 18.90
N LYS A 30 3.76 3.46 17.72
CA LYS A 30 3.65 4.83 17.19
C LYS A 30 3.39 4.77 15.68
N ILE A 31 2.53 5.64 15.19
CA ILE A 31 2.22 5.81 13.77
C ILE A 31 2.70 7.21 13.36
N PHE A 32 3.81 7.27 12.64
CA PHE A 32 4.38 8.54 12.21
C PHE A 32 3.73 9.00 10.90
N VAL A 33 3.03 10.13 10.96
CA VAL A 33 2.29 10.71 9.84
C VAL A 33 2.91 12.04 9.44
N ASP A 34 3.42 12.15 8.23
CA ASP A 34 3.91 13.40 7.68
C ASP A 34 2.77 14.15 6.99
N GLY A 35 2.25 15.20 7.65
CA GLY A 35 1.07 15.95 7.20
C GLY A 35 -0.23 15.25 7.54
N GLY A 36 -0.77 14.39 6.65
CA GLY A 36 -1.97 13.56 6.89
C GLY A 36 -3.13 13.80 5.93
N SER A 37 -3.34 15.01 5.45
CA SER A 37 -4.46 15.38 4.55
C SER A 37 -4.25 14.98 3.09
N GLN A 38 -3.01 14.62 2.70
CA GLN A 38 -2.70 14.22 1.35
C GLN A 38 -3.32 12.85 1.03
N ILE A 39 -3.91 12.76 -0.16
CA ILE A 39 -4.56 11.54 -0.66
C ILE A 39 -3.54 10.69 -1.42
N ARG A 40 -3.63 9.38 -1.22
CA ARG A 40 -2.87 8.37 -1.95
C ARG A 40 -3.81 7.27 -2.47
N PRO A 41 -3.71 6.93 -3.75
CA PRO A 41 -4.40 5.76 -4.27
C PRO A 41 -3.67 4.49 -3.79
N ASN A 42 -4.44 3.49 -3.41
CA ASN A 42 -3.95 2.22 -2.87
C ASN A 42 -4.55 1.04 -3.63
N ILE A 43 -3.79 -0.05 -3.66
CA ILE A 43 -4.23 -1.35 -4.16
C ILE A 43 -3.59 -2.46 -3.35
N HIS A 44 -4.37 -3.49 -3.02
CA HIS A 44 -3.83 -4.71 -2.43
C HIS A 44 -3.03 -5.51 -3.47
N ILE A 45 -1.89 -6.11 -3.08
CA ILE A 45 -1.01 -6.88 -3.99
C ILE A 45 -1.76 -8.00 -4.73
N LYS A 46 -2.69 -8.70 -4.05
CA LYS A 46 -3.49 -9.76 -4.66
C LYS A 46 -4.42 -9.23 -5.76
N ASP A 47 -5.00 -8.04 -5.57
CA ASP A 47 -5.81 -7.41 -6.61
C ASP A 47 -4.97 -6.89 -7.77
N LEU A 48 -3.74 -6.43 -7.51
CA LEU A 48 -2.82 -6.07 -8.59
C LEU A 48 -2.50 -7.28 -9.47
N ILE A 49 -2.17 -8.43 -8.85
CA ILE A 49 -1.90 -9.68 -9.57
C ILE A 49 -3.15 -10.10 -10.35
N SER A 50 -4.31 -10.13 -9.70
CA SER A 50 -5.58 -10.48 -10.35
C SER A 50 -5.94 -9.55 -11.51
N ALA A 51 -5.60 -8.26 -11.41
CA ALA A 51 -5.84 -7.31 -12.50
C ALA A 51 -4.90 -7.55 -13.68
N ILE A 52 -3.64 -7.92 -13.43
CA ILE A 52 -2.69 -8.30 -14.50
C ILE A 52 -3.20 -9.55 -15.21
N ASP A 53 -3.57 -10.59 -14.47
CA ASP A 53 -4.14 -11.83 -15.04
C ASP A 53 -5.40 -11.53 -15.87
N TYR A 54 -6.31 -10.72 -15.29
CA TYR A 54 -7.52 -10.33 -15.98
C TYR A 54 -7.25 -9.62 -17.31
N LEU A 55 -6.29 -8.69 -17.34
CA LEU A 55 -5.89 -7.96 -18.55
C LEU A 55 -5.26 -8.88 -19.60
N VAL A 56 -4.46 -9.85 -19.16
CA VAL A 56 -3.81 -10.82 -20.06
C VAL A 56 -4.82 -11.79 -20.67
N PHE A 57 -5.64 -12.42 -19.84
CA PHE A 57 -6.60 -13.45 -20.29
C PHE A 57 -7.81 -12.90 -21.05
N HIS A 58 -8.14 -11.61 -20.86
CA HIS A 58 -9.30 -10.99 -21.53
C HIS A 58 -8.90 -9.92 -22.55
N LYS A 59 -7.71 -10.03 -23.13
CA LYS A 59 -7.11 -9.03 -24.04
C LYS A 59 -8.11 -8.49 -25.11
N LYS A 60 -8.99 -9.31 -25.64
CA LYS A 60 -10.00 -8.93 -26.64
C LYS A 60 -11.07 -7.93 -26.13
N LYS A 61 -11.22 -7.79 -24.80
CA LYS A 61 -12.18 -6.86 -24.18
C LYS A 61 -11.62 -5.44 -24.02
N PHE A 62 -10.34 -5.25 -24.27
CA PHE A 62 -9.65 -4.00 -23.99
C PHE A 62 -9.35 -3.23 -25.26
N ASN A 63 -9.84 -2.00 -25.32
CA ASN A 63 -9.67 -1.08 -26.45
C ASN A 63 -8.73 0.10 -26.12
N HIS A 64 -8.12 0.10 -24.93
CA HIS A 64 -7.18 1.11 -24.50
C HIS A 64 -5.81 0.48 -24.18
N ASN A 65 -4.74 1.23 -24.43
CA ASN A 65 -3.38 0.79 -24.15
C ASN A 65 -2.97 0.98 -22.67
N ILE A 66 -3.75 1.78 -21.91
CA ILE A 66 -3.41 2.15 -20.53
C ILE A 66 -4.65 2.00 -19.65
N TYR A 67 -4.47 1.25 -18.55
CA TYR A 67 -5.45 1.10 -17.49
C TYR A 67 -4.84 1.46 -16.14
N ASN A 68 -5.53 2.29 -15.39
CA ASN A 68 -5.21 2.54 -14.00
C ASN A 68 -5.71 1.38 -13.14
N VAL A 69 -4.92 1.01 -12.11
CA VAL A 69 -5.22 -0.10 -11.22
C VAL A 69 -4.98 0.34 -9.78
N GLY A 70 -6.01 0.95 -9.20
CA GLY A 70 -6.02 1.44 -7.82
C GLY A 70 -7.45 1.76 -7.42
N PHE A 71 -7.91 1.26 -6.28
CA PHE A 71 -9.34 1.26 -5.98
C PHE A 71 -9.71 2.05 -4.73
N GLU A 72 -8.76 2.35 -3.85
CA GLU A 72 -9.01 3.15 -2.64
C GLU A 72 -8.13 4.40 -2.62
N ASN A 73 -8.75 5.56 -2.76
CA ASN A 73 -8.10 6.86 -2.64
C ASN A 73 -8.31 7.39 -1.22
N LEU A 74 -7.34 7.13 -0.33
CA LEU A 74 -7.43 7.44 1.09
C LEU A 74 -6.46 8.54 1.50
N MET A 75 -6.84 9.38 2.45
CA MET A 75 -5.91 10.26 3.13
C MET A 75 -4.95 9.45 4.01
N ILE A 76 -3.73 9.95 4.21
CA ILE A 76 -2.77 9.29 5.10
C ILE A 76 -3.31 9.23 6.53
N SER A 77 -4.03 10.25 6.98
CA SER A 77 -4.72 10.27 8.28
C SER A 77 -5.79 9.19 8.39
N GLU A 78 -6.56 8.94 7.31
CA GLU A 78 -7.55 7.85 7.29
C GLU A 78 -6.89 6.48 7.44
N ILE A 79 -5.78 6.26 6.73
CA ILE A 79 -4.98 5.03 6.87
C ILE A 79 -4.46 4.87 8.30
N ALA A 80 -3.93 5.96 8.89
CA ALA A 80 -3.44 5.94 10.27
C ALA A 80 -4.55 5.60 11.27
N ASN A 81 -5.73 6.19 11.12
CA ASN A 81 -6.89 5.91 11.97
C ASN A 81 -7.38 4.45 11.83
N LYS A 82 -7.43 3.91 10.59
CA LYS A 82 -7.75 2.50 10.34
C LYS A 82 -6.81 1.55 11.09
N ILE A 83 -5.51 1.87 11.11
CA ILE A 83 -4.50 1.09 11.83
C ILE A 83 -4.68 1.26 13.35
N GLN A 84 -4.88 2.49 13.84
CA GLN A 84 -5.08 2.77 15.27
C GLN A 84 -6.29 2.04 15.84
N ASN A 85 -7.37 1.91 15.06
CA ASN A 85 -8.56 1.15 15.48
C ASN A 85 -8.29 -0.36 15.67
N LYS A 86 -7.16 -0.88 15.16
CA LYS A 86 -6.79 -2.31 15.23
C LYS A 86 -5.58 -2.58 16.12
N ILE A 87 -4.77 -1.58 16.38
CA ILE A 87 -3.55 -1.66 17.19
C ILE A 87 -3.52 -0.48 18.14
N ASP A 88 -3.34 -0.74 19.43
CA ASP A 88 -3.05 0.32 20.39
C ASP A 88 -1.71 0.98 20.08
N ALA A 89 -1.77 2.13 19.40
CA ALA A 89 -0.62 2.91 18.95
C ALA A 89 -0.94 4.40 18.88
N LYS A 90 0.01 5.24 19.29
CA LYS A 90 -0.16 6.69 19.26
C LYS A 90 0.15 7.25 17.88
N ILE A 91 -0.78 8.03 17.31
CA ILE A 91 -0.51 8.81 16.09
C ILE A 91 0.36 10.01 16.44
N VAL A 92 1.47 10.17 15.75
CA VAL A 92 2.42 11.28 15.86
C VAL A 92 2.48 11.99 14.52
N VAL A 93 1.96 13.21 14.47
CA VAL A 93 1.97 14.03 13.26
C VAL A 93 3.25 14.85 13.22
N ASN A 94 4.05 14.65 12.18
CA ASN A 94 5.26 15.42 11.92
C ASN A 94 4.92 16.70 11.14
N LYS A 95 5.68 17.77 11.38
CA LYS A 95 5.54 19.05 10.65
C LYS A 95 5.98 18.96 9.19
N ASN A 96 6.79 17.98 8.81
CA ASN A 96 7.20 17.75 7.43
C ASN A 96 5.97 17.40 6.58
N ARG A 97 5.66 18.29 5.63
CA ARG A 97 4.48 18.13 4.77
C ARG A 97 4.90 17.56 3.43
N ASP A 98 4.53 16.31 3.15
CA ASP A 98 4.53 15.82 1.77
C ASP A 98 3.33 16.46 1.05
N ILE A 99 3.62 17.47 0.23
CA ILE A 99 2.61 18.26 -0.49
C ILE A 99 1.93 17.51 -1.63
N ARG A 100 2.46 16.35 -2.03
CA ARG A 100 1.91 15.57 -3.13
C ARG A 100 0.57 14.96 -2.70
N SER A 101 -0.51 15.32 -3.38
CA SER A 101 -1.83 14.74 -3.18
C SER A 101 -2.43 14.44 -4.54
N TYR A 102 -2.87 13.20 -4.76
CA TYR A 102 -3.43 12.77 -6.03
C TYR A 102 -4.37 11.59 -5.85
N ARG A 103 -5.32 11.49 -6.78
CA ARG A 103 -6.28 10.38 -6.88
C ARG A 103 -6.02 9.61 -8.16
N GLN A 104 -6.43 8.35 -8.18
CA GLN A 104 -6.40 7.53 -9.38
C GLN A 104 -7.82 7.07 -9.70
N ASP A 105 -8.25 7.32 -10.95
CA ASP A 105 -9.51 6.81 -11.48
C ASP A 105 -9.24 5.50 -12.24
N SER A 106 -9.81 4.41 -11.75
CA SER A 106 -9.74 3.08 -12.35
C SER A 106 -11.06 2.64 -12.98
N SER A 107 -11.97 3.58 -13.23
CA SER A 107 -13.31 3.31 -13.78
C SER A 107 -13.29 2.51 -15.10
N ARG A 108 -12.27 2.74 -15.95
CA ARG A 108 -12.11 1.98 -17.21
C ARG A 108 -11.93 0.49 -16.96
N LEU A 109 -11.11 0.10 -15.98
CA LEU A 109 -10.89 -1.29 -15.63
C LEU A 109 -12.15 -1.89 -14.99
N LEU A 110 -12.78 -1.16 -14.06
CA LEU A 110 -14.02 -1.62 -13.42
C LEU A 110 -15.16 -1.81 -14.44
N LYS A 111 -15.34 -0.89 -15.38
CA LYS A 111 -16.35 -1.00 -16.46
C LYS A 111 -16.09 -2.19 -17.40
N SER A 112 -14.86 -2.69 -17.51
CA SER A 112 -14.57 -3.91 -18.28
C SER A 112 -15.03 -5.19 -17.59
N GLY A 113 -15.49 -5.11 -16.31
CA GLY A 113 -15.99 -6.24 -15.52
C GLY A 113 -15.00 -6.74 -14.46
N PHE A 114 -13.83 -6.12 -14.31
CA PHE A 114 -12.93 -6.43 -13.21
C PHE A 114 -13.56 -6.04 -11.86
N LYS A 115 -13.44 -6.91 -10.86
CA LYS A 115 -13.94 -6.68 -9.51
C LYS A 115 -12.81 -6.85 -8.51
N PRO A 116 -12.34 -5.78 -7.83
CA PRO A 116 -11.39 -5.89 -6.74
C PRO A 116 -12.02 -6.64 -5.56
N LYS A 117 -11.21 -7.38 -4.81
CA LYS A 117 -11.66 -8.24 -3.70
C LYS A 117 -11.05 -7.83 -2.35
N TYR A 118 -9.95 -7.11 -2.36
CA TYR A 118 -9.16 -6.84 -1.18
C TYR A 118 -9.04 -5.33 -0.92
N SER A 119 -9.31 -4.93 0.32
CA SER A 119 -9.23 -3.54 0.77
C SER A 119 -7.91 -3.23 1.47
N VAL A 120 -7.68 -1.94 1.76
CA VAL A 120 -6.61 -1.50 2.66
C VAL A 120 -6.80 -2.07 4.07
N ASP A 121 -8.05 -2.18 4.55
CA ASP A 121 -8.34 -2.82 5.85
C ASP A 121 -7.90 -4.28 5.87
N PHE A 122 -8.14 -5.02 4.79
CA PHE A 122 -7.64 -6.40 4.65
C PHE A 122 -6.11 -6.46 4.67
N ALA A 123 -5.44 -5.54 3.96
CA ALA A 123 -3.97 -5.46 3.97
C ALA A 123 -3.41 -5.22 5.38
N ILE A 124 -4.07 -4.33 6.17
CA ILE A 124 -3.69 -4.05 7.56
C ILE A 124 -3.83 -5.33 8.41
N ASP A 125 -4.97 -6.03 8.32
CA ASP A 125 -5.20 -7.26 9.08
C ASP A 125 -4.21 -8.37 8.72
N GLU A 126 -3.94 -8.55 7.43
CA GLU A 126 -2.94 -9.52 6.93
C GLU A 126 -1.55 -9.23 7.50
N LEU A 127 -1.13 -7.96 7.50
CA LEU A 127 0.15 -7.53 8.05
C LEU A 127 0.22 -7.72 9.57
N ILE A 128 -0.84 -7.35 10.31
CA ILE A 128 -0.91 -7.55 11.76
C ILE A 128 -0.78 -9.04 12.09
N ASN A 129 -1.52 -9.91 11.38
CA ASN A 129 -1.45 -11.35 11.61
C ASN A 129 -0.05 -11.90 11.30
N PHE A 130 0.58 -11.45 10.24
CA PHE A 130 1.97 -11.81 9.94
C PHE A 130 2.92 -11.34 11.04
N PHE A 131 2.82 -10.10 11.52
CA PHE A 131 3.70 -9.58 12.57
C PHE A 131 3.50 -10.30 13.90
N LYS A 132 2.28 -10.76 14.23
CA LYS A 132 2.03 -11.59 15.43
C LYS A 132 2.80 -12.92 15.41
N THR A 133 3.11 -13.48 14.24
CA THR A 133 3.92 -14.71 14.12
C THR A 133 5.42 -14.46 14.30
N LYS A 134 5.85 -13.20 14.41
CA LYS A 134 7.24 -12.79 14.52
C LYS A 134 7.44 -11.95 15.79
N SER A 135 8.15 -12.47 16.78
CA SER A 135 8.50 -11.71 18.00
C SER A 135 9.32 -10.46 17.66
N LYS A 136 10.13 -10.53 16.59
CA LYS A 136 10.90 -9.43 16.03
C LYS A 136 10.99 -9.60 14.52
N PHE A 137 10.65 -8.58 13.77
CA PHE A 137 10.89 -8.55 12.33
C PHE A 137 12.12 -7.70 12.04
N ASN A 138 13.22 -8.36 11.73
CA ASN A 138 14.46 -7.69 11.34
C ASN A 138 14.37 -7.34 9.85
N PHE A 139 14.08 -6.09 9.55
CA PHE A 139 14.14 -5.60 8.20
C PHE A 139 15.59 -5.38 7.75
N THR A 140 15.82 -5.54 6.47
CA THR A 140 17.10 -5.30 5.78
C THR A 140 16.90 -4.23 4.70
N ASN A 141 17.98 -3.81 4.06
CA ASN A 141 17.91 -2.89 2.92
C ASN A 141 16.97 -3.39 1.81
N LYS A 142 16.73 -4.70 1.72
CA LYS A 142 15.79 -5.30 0.77
C LYS A 142 14.34 -4.83 0.95
N ASN A 143 13.97 -4.40 2.15
CA ASN A 143 12.63 -3.89 2.46
C ASN A 143 12.41 -2.43 2.04
N PHE A 144 13.47 -1.73 1.60
CA PHE A 144 13.46 -0.33 1.19
C PHE A 144 14.10 -0.16 -0.19
N ASN A 145 13.32 0.27 -1.19
CA ASN A 145 13.80 0.34 -2.56
C ASN A 145 15.05 1.23 -2.70
N LEU A 146 15.00 2.45 -2.17
CA LEU A 146 16.12 3.38 -2.30
C LEU A 146 17.40 2.86 -1.63
N LEU A 147 17.29 2.22 -0.47
CA LEU A 147 18.44 1.62 0.20
C LEU A 147 18.99 0.45 -0.62
N ARG A 148 18.11 -0.38 -1.15
CA ARG A 148 18.51 -1.52 -1.98
C ARG A 148 19.15 -1.09 -3.30
N MET A 149 18.64 -0.05 -3.95
CA MET A 149 19.23 0.50 -5.17
C MET A 149 20.65 1.06 -4.91
N LYS A 150 20.83 1.79 -3.81
CA LYS A 150 22.16 2.29 -3.41
C LYS A 150 23.12 1.14 -3.15
N GLU A 151 22.70 0.09 -2.43
CA GLU A 151 23.50 -1.11 -2.16
C GLU A 151 23.95 -1.82 -3.46
N LEU A 152 23.09 -1.84 -4.46
CA LEU A 152 23.35 -2.46 -5.77
C LEU A 152 24.01 -1.51 -6.77
N ASN A 153 24.38 -0.28 -6.37
CA ASN A 153 24.91 0.76 -7.25
C ASN A 153 24.04 1.06 -8.49
N ILE A 154 22.71 0.87 -8.37
CA ILE A 154 21.75 1.20 -9.43
C ILE A 154 21.37 2.68 -9.27
N ARG A 155 21.54 3.46 -10.34
CA ARG A 155 21.17 4.89 -10.42
C ARG A 155 19.77 5.07 -10.99
#